data_720373df85bea730066fc78403064611
#
_entry.id   720373df85bea730066fc78403064611
#
_cell.length_a   1.000
_cell.length_b   1.000
_cell.length_c   1.000
_cell.angle_alpha   90.00
_cell.angle_beta   90.00
_cell.angle_gamma   90.00
#
_symmetry.space_group_name_H-M   'P 1'
#
loop_
_entity.id
_entity.type
_entity.pdbx_description
1 polymer ?
#
loop_
_entity_poly.entity_id
_entity_poly.type
_entity_poly.pdbx_seq_one_letter_code
_entity_poly.pdbx_strand_id
1 'polypeptide(L)'
;MENVYQMSRYTLHLIPTQKFKTMTISLRLQSPLLKETTTMRTLLTFVMMAATQDYPSTKSLARYLDENYGASLSTHITTKGKSHVINVTTSFVNDAYLPTKENLLEKQLQLLSDLFYRPLIVDNGFDETIVQLKKKELKEKLQANKDDKFSYSLDKLFEYMGRDQVLGLPSTGYENEIQKITPQQLYQYMKKCIVEDEKHIYVV
;
A
#
# COMPACT_ATOMS: atom_id res chain seq x y z
N MET A 1 2.26 10.36 24.12
CA MET A 1 2.74 9.01 24.48
C MET A 1 1.95 8.03 23.63
N GLU A 2 2.56 7.01 23.07
CA GLU A 2 1.89 5.99 22.26
C GLU A 2 1.13 5.03 23.16
N ASN A 3 -0.11 4.69 22.81
CA ASN A 3 -0.91 3.66 23.45
C ASN A 3 -1.02 2.47 22.49
N VAL A 4 -0.58 1.29 22.92
CA VAL A 4 -0.53 0.07 22.10
C VAL A 4 -1.57 -0.93 22.58
N TYR A 5 -2.40 -1.42 21.66
CA TYR A 5 -3.45 -2.40 21.96
C TYR A 5 -3.27 -3.63 21.07
N GLN A 6 -3.09 -4.79 21.68
CA GLN A 6 -3.05 -6.07 20.97
C GLN A 6 -4.46 -6.55 20.69
N MET A 7 -4.82 -6.63 19.42
CA MET A 7 -6.10 -7.18 18.95
C MET A 7 -5.88 -8.60 18.43
N SER A 8 -6.95 -9.33 18.16
CA SER A 8 -6.85 -10.73 17.71
C SER A 8 -6.10 -10.93 16.39
N ARG A 9 -6.10 -9.92 15.50
CA ARG A 9 -5.51 -10.00 14.14
C ARG A 9 -4.61 -8.83 13.76
N TYR A 10 -4.43 -7.84 14.62
CA TYR A 10 -3.59 -6.67 14.36
C TYR A 10 -3.19 -6.00 15.68
N THR A 11 -2.15 -5.20 15.62
CA THR A 11 -1.76 -4.31 16.73
C THR A 11 -2.19 -2.89 16.38
N LEU A 12 -2.95 -2.25 17.28
CA LEU A 12 -3.36 -0.86 17.15
C LEU A 12 -2.43 0.04 17.97
N HIS A 13 -1.91 1.08 17.31
CA HIS A 13 -1.04 2.09 17.87
C HIS A 13 -1.75 3.45 17.82
N LEU A 14 -2.21 3.97 18.98
CA LEU A 14 -2.79 5.29 19.07
C LEU A 14 -1.75 6.28 19.58
N ILE A 15 -1.52 7.33 18.82
CA ILE A 15 -0.53 8.39 19.10
C ILE A 15 -1.30 9.72 19.22
N PRO A 16 -1.93 10.01 20.39
CA PRO A 16 -2.70 11.21 20.57
C PRO A 16 -1.79 12.45 20.52
N THR A 17 -2.16 13.42 19.69
CA THR A 17 -1.45 14.68 19.55
C THR A 17 -2.43 15.82 19.26
N GLN A 18 -2.10 17.02 19.74
CA GLN A 18 -2.84 18.26 19.44
C GLN A 18 -2.06 19.18 18.48
N LYS A 19 -0.93 18.68 17.94
CA LYS A 19 -0.05 19.50 17.09
C LYS A 19 -0.58 19.69 15.67
N PHE A 20 -1.45 18.78 15.21
CA PHE A 20 -1.91 18.74 13.82
C PHE A 20 -3.43 18.89 13.76
N LYS A 21 -3.91 19.55 12.72
CA LYS A 21 -5.35 19.63 12.39
C LYS A 21 -5.84 18.46 11.55
N THR A 22 -4.93 17.59 11.15
CA THR A 22 -5.22 16.38 10.38
C THR A 22 -5.04 15.15 11.23
N MET A 23 -5.78 14.11 10.89
CA MET A 23 -5.59 12.75 11.37
C MET A 23 -4.93 11.92 10.28
N THR A 24 -4.08 10.99 10.68
CA THR A 24 -3.43 10.05 9.76
C THR A 24 -3.65 8.63 10.26
N ILE A 25 -4.13 7.76 9.39
CA ILE A 25 -4.21 6.31 9.62
C ILE A 25 -3.22 5.63 8.70
N SER A 26 -2.31 4.85 9.26
CA SER A 26 -1.36 4.05 8.48
C SER A 26 -1.51 2.57 8.82
N LEU A 27 -1.95 1.79 7.84
CA LEU A 27 -2.01 0.33 7.93
C LEU A 27 -0.74 -0.24 7.32
N ARG A 28 -0.05 -1.09 8.09
CA ARG A 28 1.17 -1.77 7.66
C ARG A 28 0.94 -3.28 7.66
N LEU A 29 1.24 -3.90 6.52
CA LEU A 29 1.25 -5.35 6.35
C LEU A 29 2.70 -5.79 6.19
N GLN A 30 3.20 -6.51 7.16
CA GLN A 30 4.59 -6.95 7.23
C GLN A 30 4.71 -8.45 6.97
N SER A 31 5.62 -8.82 6.08
CA SER A 31 5.99 -10.21 5.80
C SER A 31 7.50 -10.33 5.64
N PRO A 32 8.07 -11.53 5.64
CA PRO A 32 9.46 -11.72 5.23
C PRO A 32 9.71 -11.17 3.82
N LEU A 33 10.88 -10.56 3.60
CA LEU A 33 11.35 -10.16 2.28
C LEU A 33 11.84 -11.40 1.54
N LEU A 34 11.09 -11.82 0.51
CA LEU A 34 11.38 -12.99 -0.31
C LEU A 34 11.43 -12.59 -1.78
N LYS A 35 12.42 -13.11 -2.51
CA LYS A 35 12.60 -12.84 -3.93
C LYS A 35 11.34 -13.10 -4.74
N GLU A 36 10.67 -14.22 -4.45
CA GLU A 36 9.50 -14.72 -5.18
C GLU A 36 8.26 -13.83 -5.02
N THR A 37 8.21 -13.02 -3.98
CA THR A 37 7.03 -12.20 -3.67
C THR A 37 7.24 -10.70 -3.84
N THR A 38 8.48 -10.21 -3.97
CA THR A 38 8.78 -8.77 -4.04
C THR A 38 8.02 -8.07 -5.16
N THR A 39 8.09 -8.61 -6.40
CA THR A 39 7.45 -8.00 -7.58
C THR A 39 5.93 -7.99 -7.44
N MET A 40 5.36 -9.13 -7.02
CA MET A 40 3.90 -9.26 -6.83
C MET A 40 3.39 -8.33 -5.73
N ARG A 41 4.12 -8.23 -4.62
CA ARG A 41 3.79 -7.37 -3.50
C ARG A 41 3.84 -5.88 -3.87
N THR A 42 4.84 -5.49 -4.67
CA THR A 42 4.93 -4.13 -5.20
C THR A 42 3.79 -3.83 -6.18
N LEU A 43 3.51 -4.72 -7.16
CA LEU A 43 2.41 -4.53 -8.09
C LEU A 43 1.05 -4.44 -7.36
N LEU A 44 0.87 -5.22 -6.29
CA LEU A 44 -0.34 -5.16 -5.47
C LEU A 44 -0.60 -3.74 -4.93
N THR A 45 0.43 -3.02 -4.46
CA THR A 45 0.25 -1.65 -3.96
C THR A 45 -0.24 -0.67 -5.03
N PHE A 46 0.12 -0.88 -6.29
CA PHE A 46 -0.36 -0.07 -7.40
C PHE A 46 -1.82 -0.37 -7.74
N VAL A 47 -2.18 -1.66 -7.75
CA VAL A 47 -3.52 -2.11 -8.15
C VAL A 47 -4.56 -1.81 -7.08
N MET A 48 -4.24 -2.00 -5.79
CA MET A 48 -5.15 -1.73 -4.67
C MET A 48 -5.71 -0.31 -4.67
N MET A 49 -4.91 0.67 -5.11
CA MET A 49 -5.31 2.08 -5.15
C MET A 49 -6.06 2.49 -6.41
N ALA A 50 -6.25 1.59 -7.35
CA ALA A 50 -6.85 1.97 -8.63
C ALA A 50 -8.38 1.99 -8.59
N ALA A 51 -8.99 1.03 -7.88
CA ALA A 51 -10.43 0.89 -7.82
C ALA A 51 -10.89 -0.01 -6.66
N THR A 52 -12.09 0.26 -6.18
CA THR A 52 -12.88 -0.62 -5.29
C THR A 52 -14.24 -0.88 -5.92
N GLN A 53 -15.08 -1.73 -5.31
CA GLN A 53 -16.44 -1.94 -5.80
C GLN A 53 -17.26 -0.65 -5.82
N ASP A 54 -17.09 0.21 -4.79
CA ASP A 54 -17.83 1.46 -4.68
C ASP A 54 -17.21 2.61 -5.51
N TYR A 55 -15.91 2.53 -5.76
CA TYR A 55 -15.16 3.49 -6.56
C TYR A 55 -14.44 2.76 -7.70
N PRO A 56 -15.16 2.40 -8.79
CA PRO A 56 -14.65 1.50 -9.84
C PRO A 56 -13.62 2.11 -10.77
N SER A 57 -13.09 3.29 -10.46
CA SER A 57 -12.03 3.95 -11.22
C SER A 57 -11.19 4.88 -10.35
N THR A 58 -9.96 5.13 -10.77
CA THR A 58 -9.08 6.12 -10.11
C THR A 58 -9.74 7.50 -10.03
N LYS A 59 -10.54 7.88 -11.05
CA LYS A 59 -11.26 9.16 -11.08
C LYS A 59 -12.37 9.20 -10.01
N SER A 60 -13.15 8.13 -9.85
CA SER A 60 -14.21 8.08 -8.82
C SER A 60 -13.63 8.08 -7.41
N LEU A 61 -12.50 7.38 -7.21
CA LEU A 61 -11.79 7.38 -5.93
C LEU A 61 -11.19 8.75 -5.61
N ALA A 62 -10.55 9.40 -6.59
CA ALA A 62 -10.02 10.75 -6.42
C ALA A 62 -11.13 11.75 -6.06
N ARG A 63 -12.27 11.69 -6.76
CA ARG A 63 -13.43 12.52 -6.44
C ARG A 63 -13.95 12.31 -5.03
N TYR A 64 -14.04 11.05 -4.58
CA TYR A 64 -14.42 10.74 -3.21
C TYR A 64 -13.47 11.37 -2.17
N LEU A 65 -12.16 11.32 -2.43
CA LEU A 65 -11.16 11.95 -1.55
C LEU A 65 -11.30 13.48 -1.53
N ASP A 66 -11.54 14.09 -2.68
CA ASP A 66 -11.78 15.56 -2.80
C ASP A 66 -13.05 15.97 -2.05
N GLU A 67 -14.15 15.22 -2.19
CA GLU A 67 -15.42 15.45 -1.49
C GLU A 67 -15.29 15.26 0.04
N ASN A 68 -14.27 14.53 0.51
CA ASN A 68 -13.90 14.41 1.91
C ASN A 68 -12.78 15.39 2.32
N TYR A 69 -12.92 16.65 1.90
CA TYR A 69 -12.02 17.76 2.23
C TYR A 69 -10.58 17.56 1.78
N GLY A 70 -10.40 16.96 0.63
CA GLY A 70 -9.07 16.69 0.06
C GLY A 70 -8.30 15.65 0.86
N ALA A 71 -8.98 14.64 1.39
CA ALA A 71 -8.31 13.51 2.04
C ALA A 71 -7.31 12.87 1.06
N SER A 72 -6.16 12.47 1.58
CA SER A 72 -5.14 11.79 0.78
C SER A 72 -5.15 10.30 1.05
N LEU A 73 -4.86 9.51 0.02
CA LEU A 73 -4.64 8.07 0.11
C LEU A 73 -3.35 7.73 -0.62
N SER A 74 -2.46 6.99 0.00
CA SER A 74 -1.19 6.57 -0.60
C SER A 74 -0.85 5.14 -0.23
N THR A 75 -0.14 4.46 -1.13
CA THR A 75 0.48 3.17 -0.85
C THR A 75 1.93 3.17 -1.27
N HIS A 76 2.76 2.50 -0.50
CA HIS A 76 4.15 2.30 -0.86
C HIS A 76 4.71 1.06 -0.18
N ILE A 77 5.77 0.54 -0.78
CA ILE A 77 6.56 -0.56 -0.26
C ILE A 77 7.79 -0.01 0.45
N THR A 78 8.13 -0.61 1.58
CA THR A 78 9.41 -0.38 2.26
C THR A 78 10.01 -1.69 2.75
N THR A 79 11.33 -1.72 2.88
CA THR A 79 12.04 -2.80 3.57
C THR A 79 12.48 -2.34 4.96
N LYS A 80 12.36 -3.21 5.94
CA LYS A 80 12.81 -3.01 7.31
C LYS A 80 13.60 -4.24 7.75
N GLY A 81 14.93 -4.17 7.64
CA GLY A 81 15.77 -5.33 7.84
C GLY A 81 15.42 -6.47 6.88
N LYS A 82 14.94 -7.58 7.41
CA LYS A 82 14.49 -8.76 6.64
C LYS A 82 13.00 -8.76 6.31
N SER A 83 12.30 -7.67 6.60
CA SER A 83 10.85 -7.56 6.40
C SER A 83 10.52 -6.69 5.20
N HIS A 84 9.49 -7.07 4.48
CA HIS A 84 8.88 -6.34 3.37
C HIS A 84 7.50 -5.83 3.80
N VAL A 85 7.33 -4.51 3.81
CA VAL A 85 6.16 -3.86 4.41
C VAL A 85 5.36 -3.11 3.35
N ILE A 86 4.10 -3.49 3.17
CA ILE A 86 3.12 -2.67 2.47
C ILE A 86 2.61 -1.62 3.47
N ASN A 87 2.71 -0.36 3.08
CA ASN A 87 2.13 0.75 3.83
C ASN A 87 0.95 1.31 3.05
N VAL A 88 -0.22 1.40 3.68
CA VAL A 88 -1.41 2.07 3.16
C VAL A 88 -1.74 3.18 4.13
N THR A 89 -1.70 4.42 3.67
CA THR A 89 -1.84 5.59 4.53
C THR A 89 -2.92 6.52 3.98
N THR A 90 -3.85 6.92 4.83
CA THR A 90 -4.80 8.00 4.57
C THR A 90 -4.57 9.14 5.56
N SER A 91 -4.68 10.38 5.09
CA SER A 91 -4.62 11.57 5.92
C SER A 91 -5.76 12.51 5.55
N PHE A 92 -6.46 13.02 6.54
CA PHE A 92 -7.68 13.80 6.40
C PHE A 92 -7.83 14.82 7.55
N VAL A 93 -8.69 15.80 7.37
CA VAL A 93 -8.94 16.83 8.39
C VAL A 93 -9.66 16.21 9.59
N ASN A 94 -9.27 16.58 10.80
CA ASN A 94 -10.00 16.18 12.01
C ASN A 94 -11.34 16.91 12.09
N ASP A 95 -12.43 16.17 12.34
CA ASP A 95 -13.81 16.70 12.43
C ASP A 95 -13.94 17.88 13.40
N ALA A 96 -13.09 17.98 14.41
CA ALA A 96 -13.06 19.11 15.35
C ALA A 96 -12.78 20.48 14.68
N TYR A 97 -12.22 20.49 13.48
CA TYR A 97 -11.89 21.69 12.71
C TYR A 97 -12.85 21.95 11.53
N LEU A 98 -13.89 21.13 11.39
CA LEU A 98 -14.91 21.30 10.36
C LEU A 98 -16.12 22.09 10.88
N PRO A 99 -16.82 22.83 10.00
CA PRO A 99 -18.03 23.56 10.38
C PRO A 99 -19.19 22.63 10.76
N THR A 100 -19.19 21.41 10.19
CA THR A 100 -20.17 20.35 10.46
C THR A 100 -19.44 19.05 10.78
N LYS A 101 -20.04 18.20 11.62
CA LYS A 101 -19.48 16.87 11.89
C LYS A 101 -19.78 15.96 10.73
N GLU A 102 -18.73 15.56 10.02
CA GLU A 102 -18.80 14.72 8.83
C GLU A 102 -18.47 13.24 9.10
N ASN A 103 -17.98 12.93 10.31
CA ASN A 103 -17.50 11.60 10.70
C ASN A 103 -16.42 11.05 9.75
N LEU A 104 -15.45 11.93 9.42
CA LEU A 104 -14.39 11.59 8.45
C LEU A 104 -13.55 10.38 8.89
N LEU A 105 -13.35 10.21 10.20
CA LEU A 105 -12.65 9.03 10.72
C LEU A 105 -13.31 7.72 10.26
N GLU A 106 -14.63 7.61 10.41
CA GLU A 106 -15.39 6.42 10.00
C GLU A 106 -15.34 6.23 8.48
N LYS A 107 -15.54 7.31 7.71
CA LYS A 107 -15.46 7.30 6.24
C LYS A 107 -14.09 6.79 5.76
N GLN A 108 -12.99 7.22 6.38
CA GLN A 108 -11.65 6.80 6.00
C GLN A 108 -11.32 5.38 6.47
N LEU A 109 -11.82 4.94 7.62
CA LEU A 109 -11.72 3.55 8.04
C LEU A 109 -12.50 2.62 7.10
N GLN A 110 -13.70 3.03 6.66
CA GLN A 110 -14.48 2.30 5.66
C GLN A 110 -13.73 2.20 4.34
N LEU A 111 -13.15 3.31 3.84
CA LEU A 111 -12.35 3.31 2.62
C LEU A 111 -11.17 2.33 2.72
N LEU A 112 -10.42 2.36 3.84
CA LEU A 112 -9.33 1.41 4.07
C LEU A 112 -9.83 -0.04 4.09
N SER A 113 -10.98 -0.29 4.72
CA SER A 113 -11.62 -1.61 4.70
C SER A 113 -11.98 -2.05 3.27
N ASP A 114 -12.56 -1.15 2.47
CA ASP A 114 -13.00 -1.45 1.10
C ASP A 114 -11.82 -1.78 0.17
N LEU A 115 -10.66 -1.16 0.35
CA LEU A 115 -9.45 -1.50 -0.41
C LEU A 115 -9.05 -2.99 -0.24
N PHE A 116 -9.29 -3.57 0.93
CA PHE A 116 -8.88 -4.94 1.23
C PHE A 116 -10.01 -5.97 1.06
N TYR A 117 -11.23 -5.60 1.42
CA TYR A 117 -12.34 -6.56 1.49
C TYR A 117 -13.37 -6.40 0.36
N ARG A 118 -13.34 -5.25 -0.33
CA ARG A 118 -14.25 -4.93 -1.45
C ARG A 118 -13.50 -4.36 -2.67
N PRO A 119 -12.35 -4.99 -3.08
CA PRO A 119 -11.68 -4.56 -4.30
C PRO A 119 -12.57 -4.80 -5.52
N LEU A 120 -12.31 -4.09 -6.62
CA LEU A 120 -12.99 -4.36 -7.90
C LEU A 120 -12.46 -5.66 -8.50
N ILE A 121 -13.31 -6.69 -8.50
CA ILE A 121 -12.98 -8.05 -8.96
C ILE A 121 -13.83 -8.41 -10.16
N VAL A 122 -13.16 -8.91 -11.20
CA VAL A 122 -13.74 -9.43 -12.45
C VAL A 122 -13.13 -10.81 -12.70
N ASP A 123 -13.96 -11.81 -13.03
CA ASP A 123 -13.51 -13.17 -13.36
C ASP A 123 -12.53 -13.79 -12.33
N ASN A 124 -12.85 -13.66 -11.04
CA ASN A 124 -12.06 -14.13 -9.92
C ASN A 124 -10.63 -13.52 -9.81
N GLY A 125 -10.39 -12.38 -10.43
CA GLY A 125 -9.15 -11.62 -10.37
C GLY A 125 -9.41 -10.13 -10.28
N PHE A 126 -8.37 -9.32 -10.15
CA PHE A 126 -8.50 -7.88 -10.37
C PHE A 126 -8.88 -7.60 -11.83
N ASP A 127 -9.47 -6.44 -12.10
CA ASP A 127 -9.76 -6.01 -13.49
C ASP A 127 -8.49 -6.03 -14.34
N GLU A 128 -8.54 -6.73 -15.48
CA GLU A 128 -7.38 -6.93 -16.38
C GLU A 128 -6.84 -5.59 -16.91
N THR A 129 -7.73 -4.66 -17.25
CA THR A 129 -7.33 -3.35 -17.80
C THR A 129 -6.54 -2.56 -16.76
N ILE A 130 -7.01 -2.58 -15.51
CA ILE A 130 -6.32 -1.93 -14.39
C ILE A 130 -4.96 -2.59 -14.16
N VAL A 131 -4.91 -3.91 -14.12
CA VAL A 131 -3.65 -4.62 -13.88
C VAL A 131 -2.63 -4.33 -14.97
N GLN A 132 -3.03 -4.33 -16.25
CA GLN A 132 -2.12 -4.01 -17.36
C GLN A 132 -1.62 -2.57 -17.31
N LEU A 133 -2.49 -1.61 -16.98
CA LEU A 133 -2.09 -0.22 -16.77
C LEU A 133 -1.05 -0.11 -15.63
N LYS A 134 -1.31 -0.77 -14.50
CA LYS A 134 -0.42 -0.70 -13.31
C LYS A 134 0.89 -1.46 -13.51
N LYS A 135 0.91 -2.50 -14.33
CA LYS A 135 2.17 -3.15 -14.77
C LYS A 135 3.03 -2.17 -15.59
N LYS A 136 2.41 -1.42 -16.49
CA LYS A 136 3.11 -0.39 -17.28
C LYS A 136 3.70 0.68 -16.37
N GLU A 137 2.89 1.25 -15.46
CA GLU A 137 3.34 2.26 -14.48
C GLU A 137 4.50 1.74 -13.61
N LEU A 138 4.41 0.50 -13.11
CA LEU A 138 5.49 -0.11 -12.33
C LEU A 138 6.76 -0.27 -13.15
N LYS A 139 6.65 -0.73 -14.40
CA LYS A 139 7.80 -0.84 -15.30
C LYS A 139 8.47 0.50 -15.55
N GLU A 140 7.69 1.54 -15.84
CA GLU A 140 8.17 2.90 -16.04
C GLU A 140 8.88 3.43 -14.78
N LYS A 141 8.33 3.18 -13.60
CA LYS A 141 8.96 3.54 -12.33
C LYS A 141 10.31 2.84 -12.11
N LEU A 142 10.37 1.53 -12.39
CA LEU A 142 11.64 0.78 -12.29
C LEU A 142 12.69 1.29 -13.28
N GLN A 143 12.26 1.70 -14.48
CA GLN A 143 13.17 2.27 -15.48
C GLN A 143 13.66 3.66 -15.04
N ALA A 144 12.75 4.53 -14.58
CA ALA A 144 13.12 5.86 -14.06
C ALA A 144 14.10 5.77 -12.89
N ASN A 145 13.97 4.76 -12.01
CA ASN A 145 14.94 4.53 -10.93
C ASN A 145 16.35 4.17 -11.45
N LYS A 146 16.45 3.47 -12.60
CA LYS A 146 17.73 3.17 -13.24
C LYS A 146 18.35 4.42 -13.90
N ASP A 147 17.53 5.37 -14.33
CA ASP A 147 18.00 6.62 -14.94
C ASP A 147 18.52 7.60 -13.88
N ASP A 148 18.02 7.55 -12.65
CA ASP A 148 18.63 8.21 -11.48
C ASP A 148 19.89 7.48 -11.05
N LYS A 149 21.06 7.99 -11.50
CA LYS A 149 22.36 7.34 -11.29
C LYS A 149 22.74 7.21 -9.82
N PHE A 150 22.31 8.14 -8.96
CA PHE A 150 22.57 8.06 -7.54
C PHE A 150 21.75 6.93 -6.88
N SER A 151 20.44 6.92 -7.06
CA SER A 151 19.59 5.85 -6.55
C SER A 151 19.99 4.47 -7.09
N TYR A 152 20.29 4.39 -8.39
CA TYR A 152 20.77 3.16 -9.01
C TYR A 152 22.08 2.66 -8.42
N SER A 153 23.03 3.55 -8.14
CA SER A 153 24.31 3.18 -7.53
C SER A 153 24.15 2.64 -6.11
N LEU A 154 23.22 3.21 -5.32
CA LEU A 154 22.88 2.69 -4.00
C LEU A 154 22.22 1.31 -4.08
N ASP A 155 21.28 1.11 -5.01
CA ASP A 155 20.65 -0.20 -5.23
C ASP A 155 21.72 -1.26 -5.57
N LYS A 156 22.67 -0.91 -6.45
CA LYS A 156 23.77 -1.80 -6.80
C LYS A 156 24.72 -2.06 -5.62
N LEU A 157 24.99 -1.05 -4.81
CA LEU A 157 25.79 -1.23 -3.60
C LEU A 157 25.15 -2.26 -2.66
N PHE A 158 23.85 -2.12 -2.37
CA PHE A 158 23.14 -3.09 -1.54
C PHE A 158 23.08 -4.48 -2.17
N GLU A 159 22.87 -4.58 -3.48
CA GLU A 159 22.91 -5.86 -4.21
C GLU A 159 24.27 -6.56 -4.05
N TYR A 160 25.39 -5.82 -4.19
CA TYR A 160 26.72 -6.38 -4.02
C TYR A 160 27.07 -6.72 -2.57
N MET A 161 26.71 -5.85 -1.61
CA MET A 161 26.95 -6.09 -0.19
C MET A 161 26.12 -7.24 0.36
N GLY A 162 24.89 -7.37 -0.13
CA GLY A 162 23.94 -8.38 0.30
C GLY A 162 23.86 -9.60 -0.63
N ARG A 163 24.91 -9.85 -1.43
CA ARG A 163 24.95 -11.00 -2.35
C ARG A 163 24.59 -12.29 -1.61
N ASP A 164 23.61 -13.02 -2.14
CA ASP A 164 23.08 -14.25 -1.54
C ASP A 164 22.36 -14.07 -0.17
N GLN A 165 22.08 -12.84 0.21
CA GLN A 165 21.35 -12.50 1.43
C GLN A 165 20.10 -11.68 1.11
N VAL A 166 19.18 -11.64 2.07
CA VAL A 166 17.93 -10.85 1.98
C VAL A 166 18.19 -9.36 1.75
N LEU A 167 19.29 -8.84 2.28
CA LEU A 167 19.67 -7.43 2.13
C LEU A 167 19.93 -7.02 0.67
N GLY A 168 20.36 -7.95 -0.17
CA GLY A 168 20.62 -7.71 -1.60
C GLY A 168 19.37 -7.79 -2.48
N LEU A 169 18.21 -8.14 -1.92
CA LEU A 169 16.97 -8.20 -2.69
C LEU A 169 16.39 -6.80 -2.93
N PRO A 170 16.04 -6.45 -4.18
CA PRO A 170 15.39 -5.18 -4.46
C PRO A 170 14.00 -5.12 -3.81
N SER A 171 13.71 -4.04 -3.11
CA SER A 171 12.41 -3.84 -2.46
C SER A 171 11.25 -3.72 -3.45
N THR A 172 11.51 -3.23 -4.65
CA THR A 172 10.52 -2.97 -5.70
C THR A 172 10.31 -4.14 -6.66
N GLY A 173 11.11 -5.21 -6.53
CA GLY A 173 11.02 -6.41 -7.38
C GLY A 173 11.78 -6.30 -8.71
N TYR A 174 11.41 -7.15 -9.65
CA TYR A 174 12.14 -7.41 -10.88
C TYR A 174 11.29 -7.13 -12.12
N GLU A 175 11.84 -6.35 -13.07
CA GLU A 175 11.13 -5.96 -14.29
C GLU A 175 10.66 -7.16 -15.14
N ASN A 176 11.50 -8.21 -15.23
CA ASN A 176 11.22 -9.41 -16.00
C ASN A 176 10.11 -10.31 -15.39
N GLU A 177 9.70 -10.03 -14.16
CA GLU A 177 8.62 -10.78 -13.48
C GLU A 177 7.26 -10.09 -13.61
N ILE A 178 7.22 -8.79 -13.87
CA ILE A 178 5.97 -8.01 -13.90
C ILE A 178 4.95 -8.63 -14.84
N GLN A 179 5.37 -8.99 -16.07
CA GLN A 179 4.46 -9.50 -17.09
C GLN A 179 3.90 -10.91 -16.78
N LYS A 180 4.58 -11.67 -15.95
CA LYS A 180 4.19 -13.05 -15.59
C LYS A 180 3.03 -13.08 -14.58
N ILE A 181 2.77 -11.99 -13.87
CA ILE A 181 1.76 -11.91 -12.83
C ILE A 181 0.39 -11.78 -13.48
N THR A 182 -0.55 -12.69 -13.19
CA THR A 182 -1.93 -12.59 -13.65
C THR A 182 -2.82 -11.87 -12.63
N PRO A 183 -3.98 -11.29 -13.06
CA PRO A 183 -4.96 -10.69 -12.14
C PRO A 183 -5.43 -11.65 -11.06
N GLN A 184 -5.64 -12.91 -11.41
CA GLN A 184 -6.08 -13.95 -10.48
C GLN A 184 -5.00 -14.26 -9.42
N GLN A 185 -3.75 -14.41 -9.86
CA GLN A 185 -2.61 -14.63 -8.95
C GLN A 185 -2.45 -13.45 -7.99
N LEU A 186 -2.58 -12.22 -8.48
CA LEU A 186 -2.45 -11.01 -7.67
C LEU A 186 -3.56 -10.92 -6.62
N TYR A 187 -4.80 -11.25 -6.99
CA TYR A 187 -5.92 -11.29 -6.06
C TYR A 187 -5.76 -12.38 -4.99
N GLN A 188 -5.34 -13.59 -5.38
CA GLN A 188 -5.05 -14.65 -4.41
C GLN A 188 -3.92 -14.23 -3.46
N TYR A 189 -2.89 -13.56 -3.98
CA TYR A 189 -1.80 -13.04 -3.17
C TYR A 189 -2.29 -11.97 -2.17
N MET A 190 -3.17 -11.07 -2.58
CA MET A 190 -3.79 -10.11 -1.66
C MET A 190 -4.52 -10.81 -0.51
N LYS A 191 -5.33 -11.83 -0.80
CA LYS A 191 -6.02 -12.63 0.22
C LYS A 191 -5.02 -13.28 1.19
N LYS A 192 -3.92 -13.79 0.66
CA LYS A 192 -2.83 -14.35 1.47
C LYS A 192 -2.23 -13.28 2.41
N CYS A 193 -1.92 -12.09 1.91
CA CYS A 193 -1.41 -10.99 2.74
C CYS A 193 -2.39 -10.62 3.87
N ILE A 194 -3.71 -10.58 3.58
CA ILE A 194 -4.72 -10.27 4.59
C ILE A 194 -4.75 -11.33 5.72
N VAL A 195 -4.45 -12.59 5.42
CA VAL A 195 -4.49 -13.68 6.40
C VAL A 195 -3.16 -13.81 7.14
N GLU A 196 -2.04 -13.82 6.41
CA GLU A 196 -0.73 -14.27 6.93
C GLU A 196 0.16 -13.12 7.41
N ASP A 197 0.04 -11.90 6.84
CA ASP A 197 0.94 -10.81 7.22
C ASP A 197 0.66 -10.33 8.65
N GLU A 198 1.72 -9.94 9.34
CA GLU A 198 1.61 -9.19 10.59
C GLU A 198 1.07 -7.78 10.29
N LYS A 199 0.07 -7.35 11.06
CA LYS A 199 -0.65 -6.09 10.80
C LYS A 199 -0.49 -5.12 11.94
N HIS A 200 -0.11 -3.89 11.60
CA HIS A 200 -0.06 -2.76 12.51
C HIS A 200 -0.90 -1.62 11.95
N ILE A 201 -1.76 -1.04 12.78
CA ILE A 201 -2.56 0.14 12.46
C ILE A 201 -2.10 1.27 13.36
N TYR A 202 -1.59 2.35 12.77
CA TYR A 202 -1.18 3.55 13.46
C TYR A 202 -2.23 4.64 13.23
N VAL A 203 -2.67 5.29 14.29
CA VAL A 203 -3.57 6.45 14.24
C VAL A 203 -2.90 7.60 14.99
N VAL A 204 -2.73 8.71 14.27
CA VAL A 204 -2.07 9.93 14.77
C VAL A 204 -3.00 11.12 14.61
#